data_42257f2fc991f39d7d544ab6bec9e689
#
_entry.id   42257f2fc991f39d7d544ab6bec9e689
#
_cell.length_a   1.000
_cell.length_b   1.000
_cell.length_c   1.000
_cell.angle_alpha   90.00
_cell.angle_beta   90.00
_cell.angle_gamma   90.00
#
_symmetry.space_group_name_H-M   'P 1'
#
loop_
_entity.id
_entity.type
_entity.pdbx_description
1 polymer ?
#
loop_
_entity_poly.entity_id
_entity_poly.type
_entity_poly.pdbx_seq_one_letter_code
_entity_poly.pdbx_strand_id
1 'polypeptide(L)'
;YWGDVLTARSGFVSKDEALAVLAGVAASYQNQAGRQWRPLQDTTNTPVMGYRAPIPYSTWAHGTDYYRESGLIWLDADTLIRSETNGRKSLDDFARAFFGVDGGTWKTQNTYDFDKVVATLNGVAADDWAKYLRDRLDGREPFASSVEKTGWKLVYDNNPGAFLAEQMKAAEGAANYTYSIGLNVSATGKVTDVRWDGPAFKAKVGTGMTVLSVNDAAYSQATMQTAIEAARTNPAPIRLQVKDFDQT
;
A
#
# COMPACT_ATOMS: atom_id res chain seq x y z
N TYR A 1 -9.54 2.27 -7.20
CA TYR A 1 -9.23 1.89 -8.60
C TYR A 1 -9.73 2.95 -9.59
N TRP A 2 -11.05 3.12 -9.73
CA TRP A 2 -11.58 4.06 -10.74
C TRP A 2 -11.15 5.51 -10.53
N GLY A 3 -11.01 5.96 -9.29
CA GLY A 3 -10.47 7.29 -8.99
C GLY A 3 -9.08 7.47 -9.61
N ASP A 4 -8.16 6.54 -9.35
CA ASP A 4 -6.78 6.61 -9.86
C ASP A 4 -6.73 6.48 -11.39
N VAL A 5 -7.50 5.53 -11.96
CA VAL A 5 -7.57 5.29 -13.41
C VAL A 5 -8.12 6.50 -14.16
N LEU A 6 -9.23 7.08 -13.69
CA LEU A 6 -9.85 8.24 -14.34
C LEU A 6 -8.99 9.49 -14.20
N THR A 7 -8.32 9.69 -13.06
CA THR A 7 -7.37 10.78 -12.85
C THR A 7 -6.22 10.72 -13.86
N ALA A 8 -5.67 9.51 -14.08
CA ALA A 8 -4.63 9.32 -15.09
C ALA A 8 -5.17 9.49 -16.53
N ARG A 9 -6.32 8.89 -16.86
CA ARG A 9 -6.91 8.96 -18.21
C ARG A 9 -7.36 10.37 -18.60
N SER A 10 -7.77 11.19 -17.63
CA SER A 10 -8.16 12.58 -17.87
C SER A 10 -6.96 13.53 -18.09
N GLY A 11 -5.73 13.06 -17.88
CA GLY A 11 -4.53 13.89 -17.95
C GLY A 11 -4.33 14.80 -16.73
N PHE A 12 -5.09 14.59 -15.66
CA PHE A 12 -4.93 15.36 -14.40
C PHE A 12 -3.58 15.08 -13.73
N VAL A 13 -3.07 13.87 -13.93
CA VAL A 13 -1.71 13.48 -13.58
C VAL A 13 -1.04 12.86 -14.81
N SER A 14 0.27 12.97 -14.89
CA SER A 14 1.05 12.30 -15.93
C SER A 14 1.03 10.77 -15.75
N LYS A 15 1.38 10.06 -16.81
CA LYS A 15 1.54 8.61 -16.74
C LYS A 15 2.58 8.20 -15.69
N ASP A 16 3.68 8.94 -15.59
CA ASP A 16 4.78 8.63 -14.66
C ASP A 16 4.36 8.83 -13.21
N GLU A 17 3.58 9.89 -12.92
CA GLU A 17 2.99 10.09 -11.59
C GLU A 17 2.00 8.98 -11.23
N ALA A 18 1.12 8.59 -12.14
CA ALA A 18 0.18 7.50 -11.92
C ALA A 18 0.91 6.17 -11.64
N LEU A 19 1.96 5.86 -12.40
CA LEU A 19 2.80 4.69 -12.18
C LEU A 19 3.56 4.75 -10.86
N ALA A 20 4.05 5.94 -10.46
CA ALA A 20 4.72 6.13 -9.17
C ALA A 20 3.76 5.88 -7.99
N VAL A 21 2.51 6.35 -8.08
CA VAL A 21 1.47 6.05 -7.08
C VAL A 21 1.21 4.55 -6.99
N LEU A 22 1.01 3.88 -8.13
CA LEU A 22 0.80 2.44 -8.19
C LEU A 22 1.98 1.66 -7.60
N ALA A 23 3.21 2.04 -7.95
CA ALA A 23 4.43 1.44 -7.41
C ALA A 23 4.51 1.60 -5.89
N GLY A 24 4.20 2.80 -5.36
CA GLY A 24 4.18 3.06 -3.92
C GLY A 24 3.15 2.21 -3.18
N VAL A 25 1.95 2.06 -3.74
CA VAL A 25 0.90 1.19 -3.17
C VAL A 25 1.35 -0.28 -3.19
N ALA A 26 1.84 -0.77 -4.32
CA ALA A 26 2.31 -2.14 -4.45
C ALA A 26 3.48 -2.44 -3.49
N ALA A 27 4.46 -1.54 -3.40
CA ALA A 27 5.60 -1.68 -2.48
C ALA A 27 5.14 -1.70 -1.02
N SER A 28 4.16 -0.87 -0.65
CA SER A 28 3.59 -0.88 0.69
C SER A 28 3.04 -2.25 1.05
N TYR A 29 2.16 -2.82 0.21
CA TYR A 29 1.53 -4.10 0.50
C TYR A 29 2.48 -5.31 0.43
N GLN A 30 3.54 -5.25 -0.37
CA GLN A 30 4.59 -6.26 -0.32
C GLN A 30 5.37 -6.28 1.00
N ASN A 31 5.35 -5.19 1.75
CA ASN A 31 6.08 -5.02 3.00
C ASN A 31 5.16 -4.99 4.24
N GLN A 32 3.88 -5.24 4.07
CA GLN A 32 2.92 -5.30 5.18
C GLN A 32 2.61 -6.74 5.56
N ALA A 33 2.66 -7.03 6.87
CA ALA A 33 2.39 -8.35 7.43
C ALA A 33 0.93 -8.51 7.93
N GLY A 34 0.19 -7.41 8.05
CA GLY A 34 -1.12 -7.36 8.73
C GLY A 34 -2.16 -8.35 8.20
N ARG A 35 -2.08 -8.67 6.92
CA ARG A 35 -2.97 -9.64 6.28
C ARG A 35 -2.85 -11.05 6.86
N GLN A 36 -1.70 -11.42 7.41
CA GLN A 36 -1.48 -12.75 8.01
C GLN A 36 -2.42 -13.06 9.19
N TRP A 37 -2.85 -12.04 9.91
CA TRP A 37 -3.75 -12.18 11.07
C TRP A 37 -5.09 -11.50 10.91
N ARG A 38 -5.25 -10.57 9.99
CA ARG A 38 -6.48 -9.86 9.74
C ARG A 38 -6.84 -9.84 8.25
N PRO A 39 -7.93 -10.53 7.80
CA PRO A 39 -8.33 -10.52 6.40
C PRO A 39 -8.81 -9.13 5.96
N LEU A 40 -8.75 -8.84 4.66
CA LEU A 40 -9.14 -7.54 4.13
C LEU A 40 -10.61 -7.21 4.44
N GLN A 41 -11.50 -8.19 4.34
CA GLN A 41 -12.93 -8.01 4.65
C GLN A 41 -13.13 -7.42 6.06
N ASP A 42 -12.36 -7.87 7.04
CA ASP A 42 -12.50 -7.38 8.42
C ASP A 42 -12.03 -5.92 8.57
N THR A 43 -11.16 -5.42 7.70
CA THR A 43 -10.68 -4.03 7.77
C THR A 43 -11.81 -3.02 7.56
N THR A 44 -12.92 -3.42 6.93
CA THR A 44 -14.12 -2.59 6.77
C THR A 44 -14.80 -2.24 8.10
N ASN A 45 -14.50 -2.98 9.18
CA ASN A 45 -15.00 -2.70 10.52
C ASN A 45 -14.18 -1.62 11.25
N THR A 46 -12.99 -1.30 10.78
CA THR A 46 -12.12 -0.30 11.43
C THR A 46 -12.79 1.06 11.65
N PRO A 47 -13.54 1.64 10.68
CA PRO A 47 -14.20 2.92 10.90
C PRO A 47 -15.22 2.91 12.03
N VAL A 48 -15.86 1.78 12.29
CA VAL A 48 -16.84 1.64 13.39
C VAL A 48 -16.14 1.71 14.75
N MET A 49 -14.94 1.10 14.84
CA MET A 49 -14.22 0.98 16.11
C MET A 49 -13.23 2.13 16.36
N GLY A 50 -12.65 2.68 15.30
CA GLY A 50 -11.52 3.58 15.42
C GLY A 50 -11.44 4.66 14.34
N TYR A 51 -12.58 5.19 13.88
CA TYR A 51 -12.58 6.24 12.87
C TYR A 51 -11.70 7.42 13.28
N ARG A 52 -10.72 7.76 12.46
CA ARG A 52 -9.70 8.78 12.71
C ARG A 52 -8.82 8.57 13.95
N ALA A 53 -8.94 7.43 14.63
CA ALA A 53 -7.96 7.10 15.66
C ALA A 53 -6.60 6.82 15.03
N PRO A 54 -5.49 7.32 15.59
CA PRO A 54 -4.17 6.94 15.14
C PRO A 54 -3.98 5.43 15.24
N ILE A 55 -3.60 4.79 14.16
CA ILE A 55 -3.26 3.37 14.17
C ILE A 55 -1.73 3.28 14.22
N PRO A 56 -1.13 3.00 15.38
CA PRO A 56 0.27 2.69 15.46
C PRO A 56 0.53 1.37 14.72
N TYR A 57 1.76 1.20 14.22
CA TYR A 57 2.17 -0.03 13.54
C TYR A 57 1.39 -0.29 12.23
N SER A 58 1.34 0.71 11.35
CA SER A 58 0.56 0.67 10.12
C SER A 58 0.94 -0.51 9.21
N THR A 59 2.21 -0.93 9.22
CA THR A 59 2.72 -2.06 8.42
C THR A 59 2.19 -3.44 8.87
N TRP A 60 1.56 -3.53 10.03
CA TRP A 60 1.06 -4.79 10.59
C TRP A 60 -0.29 -4.69 11.28
N ALA A 61 -0.83 -3.50 11.46
CA ALA A 61 -2.17 -3.32 12.03
C ALA A 61 -3.28 -3.75 11.05
N HIS A 62 -3.06 -3.66 9.73
CA HIS A 62 -4.06 -3.88 8.69
C HIS A 62 -5.36 -3.12 9.03
N GLY A 63 -5.27 -1.80 8.93
CA GLY A 63 -6.31 -0.88 9.43
C GLY A 63 -7.47 -0.69 8.45
N THR A 64 -7.45 0.42 7.67
CA THR A 64 -8.44 0.74 6.64
C THR A 64 -7.96 0.39 5.24
N ASP A 65 -7.25 -0.72 5.12
CA ASP A 65 -6.52 -1.12 3.91
C ASP A 65 -7.45 -1.46 2.74
N TYR A 66 -8.73 -1.71 3.01
CA TYR A 66 -9.72 -1.93 1.95
C TYR A 66 -9.79 -0.81 0.90
N TYR A 67 -9.36 0.41 1.22
CA TYR A 67 -9.30 1.49 0.21
C TYR A 67 -8.20 1.26 -0.83
N ARG A 68 -7.01 0.93 -0.40
CA ARG A 68 -5.84 0.84 -1.28
C ARG A 68 -5.66 -0.57 -1.84
N GLU A 69 -5.80 -1.57 -1.01
CA GLU A 69 -5.61 -2.96 -1.41
C GLU A 69 -6.70 -3.41 -2.40
N SER A 70 -7.95 -2.94 -2.24
CA SER A 70 -8.99 -3.21 -3.24
C SER A 70 -8.65 -2.65 -4.61
N GLY A 71 -7.93 -1.52 -4.68
CA GLY A 71 -7.43 -0.99 -5.94
C GLY A 71 -6.54 -1.98 -6.69
N LEU A 72 -5.67 -2.70 -5.97
CA LEU A 72 -4.83 -3.76 -6.54
C LEU A 72 -5.65 -5.00 -6.93
N ILE A 73 -6.67 -5.37 -6.14
CA ILE A 73 -7.59 -6.47 -6.46
C ILE A 73 -8.33 -6.20 -7.78
N TRP A 74 -8.84 -4.98 -7.96
CA TRP A 74 -9.49 -4.58 -9.19
C TRP A 74 -8.52 -4.46 -10.38
N LEU A 75 -7.28 -4.05 -10.16
CA LEU A 75 -6.24 -4.08 -11.18
C LEU A 75 -5.97 -5.53 -11.66
N ASP A 76 -5.87 -6.46 -10.71
CA ASP A 76 -5.70 -7.88 -11.01
C ASP A 76 -6.92 -8.44 -11.77
N ALA A 77 -8.13 -8.05 -11.39
CA ALA A 77 -9.35 -8.42 -12.11
C ALA A 77 -9.37 -7.88 -13.55
N ASP A 78 -8.94 -6.62 -13.76
CA ASP A 78 -8.84 -6.04 -15.11
C ASP A 78 -7.85 -6.81 -15.98
N THR A 79 -6.70 -7.18 -15.44
CA THR A 79 -5.71 -7.97 -16.17
C THR A 79 -6.20 -9.37 -16.50
N LEU A 80 -6.95 -10.00 -15.60
CA LEU A 80 -7.57 -11.31 -15.84
C LEU A 80 -8.62 -11.24 -16.95
N ILE A 81 -9.54 -10.28 -16.88
CA ILE A 81 -10.56 -10.05 -17.93
C ILE A 81 -9.88 -9.83 -19.28
N ARG A 82 -8.85 -8.99 -19.35
CA ARG A 82 -8.11 -8.74 -20.60
C ARG A 82 -7.43 -9.98 -21.13
N SER A 83 -6.80 -10.76 -20.25
CA SER A 83 -6.15 -12.02 -20.63
C SER A 83 -7.13 -13.00 -21.24
N GLU A 84 -8.25 -13.26 -20.58
CA GLU A 84 -9.26 -14.25 -21.02
C GLU A 84 -10.03 -13.82 -22.26
N THR A 85 -10.14 -12.51 -22.47
CA THR A 85 -10.85 -11.98 -23.63
C THR A 85 -9.93 -11.55 -24.78
N ASN A 86 -8.63 -11.85 -24.69
CA ASN A 86 -7.61 -11.38 -25.64
C ASN A 86 -7.66 -9.85 -25.84
N GLY A 87 -7.81 -9.09 -24.76
CA GLY A 87 -7.87 -7.64 -24.74
C GLY A 87 -9.18 -7.02 -25.24
N ARG A 88 -10.20 -7.83 -25.59
CA ARG A 88 -11.46 -7.31 -26.13
C ARG A 88 -12.38 -6.71 -25.08
N LYS A 89 -12.24 -7.11 -23.82
CA LYS A 89 -12.99 -6.59 -22.68
C LYS A 89 -12.08 -6.22 -21.53
N SER A 90 -12.60 -5.43 -20.62
CA SER A 90 -11.90 -4.88 -19.46
C SER A 90 -12.87 -4.57 -18.33
N LEU A 91 -12.36 -4.04 -17.20
CA LEU A 91 -13.24 -3.47 -16.17
C LEU A 91 -14.09 -2.28 -16.64
N ASP A 92 -13.77 -1.63 -17.76
CA ASP A 92 -14.68 -0.63 -18.35
C ASP A 92 -16.01 -1.26 -18.78
N ASP A 93 -15.99 -2.50 -19.27
CA ASP A 93 -17.20 -3.24 -19.62
C ASP A 93 -18.00 -3.64 -18.38
N PHE A 94 -17.32 -4.05 -17.32
CA PHE A 94 -17.96 -4.24 -16.02
C PHE A 94 -18.60 -2.94 -15.52
N ALA A 95 -17.90 -1.81 -15.57
CA ALA A 95 -18.44 -0.54 -15.10
C ALA A 95 -19.70 -0.11 -15.89
N ARG A 96 -19.70 -0.28 -17.21
CA ARG A 96 -20.88 -0.01 -18.04
C ARG A 96 -22.07 -0.91 -17.67
N ALA A 97 -21.82 -2.20 -17.46
CA ALA A 97 -22.87 -3.15 -17.10
C ALA A 97 -23.40 -2.92 -15.68
N PHE A 98 -22.51 -2.59 -14.74
CA PHE A 98 -22.83 -2.47 -13.33
C PHE A 98 -23.46 -1.11 -12.96
N PHE A 99 -22.87 -0.02 -13.46
CA PHE A 99 -23.32 1.35 -13.16
C PHE A 99 -24.23 1.94 -14.22
N GLY A 100 -24.20 1.43 -15.45
CA GLY A 100 -24.98 1.95 -16.59
C GLY A 100 -26.42 1.45 -16.67
N VAL A 101 -26.94 0.80 -15.63
CA VAL A 101 -28.34 0.34 -15.58
C VAL A 101 -29.31 1.52 -15.73
N ASP A 102 -30.41 1.28 -16.42
CA ASP A 102 -31.45 2.29 -16.71
C ASP A 102 -30.88 3.59 -17.34
N GLY A 103 -29.88 3.44 -18.21
CA GLY A 103 -29.22 4.57 -18.86
C GLY A 103 -28.38 5.44 -17.94
N GLY A 104 -27.97 4.90 -16.76
CA GLY A 104 -27.18 5.63 -15.77
C GLY A 104 -27.96 6.69 -15.00
N THR A 105 -29.29 6.57 -14.94
CA THR A 105 -30.12 7.54 -14.23
C THR A 105 -29.87 7.49 -12.73
N TRP A 106 -29.75 8.66 -12.09
CA TRP A 106 -29.67 8.78 -10.65
C TRP A 106 -31.03 8.60 -9.93
N LYS A 107 -32.12 8.51 -10.67
CA LYS A 107 -33.49 8.39 -10.13
C LYS A 107 -33.80 6.97 -9.66
N THR A 108 -33.09 5.98 -10.17
CA THR A 108 -33.27 4.59 -9.78
C THR A 108 -32.16 4.18 -8.81
N GLN A 109 -32.55 3.70 -7.61
CA GLN A 109 -31.57 3.11 -6.70
C GLN A 109 -31.05 1.78 -7.26
N ASN A 110 -29.78 1.73 -7.60
CA ASN A 110 -29.12 0.49 -7.97
C ASN A 110 -28.50 -0.14 -6.73
N THR A 111 -29.28 -0.94 -6.02
CA THR A 111 -28.76 -1.74 -4.90
C THR A 111 -28.00 -2.96 -5.42
N TYR A 112 -27.01 -3.39 -4.70
CA TYR A 112 -26.21 -4.56 -5.06
C TYR A 112 -25.76 -5.33 -3.82
N ASP A 113 -25.46 -6.60 -4.03
CA ASP A 113 -24.84 -7.52 -3.12
C ASP A 113 -23.65 -8.19 -3.80
N PHE A 114 -23.03 -9.13 -3.11
CA PHE A 114 -21.89 -9.86 -3.61
C PHE A 114 -22.25 -10.66 -4.90
N ASP A 115 -23.41 -11.29 -4.89
CA ASP A 115 -23.86 -12.15 -6.01
C ASP A 115 -24.08 -11.32 -7.27
N LYS A 116 -24.60 -10.10 -7.16
CA LYS A 116 -24.76 -9.19 -8.30
C LYS A 116 -23.40 -8.76 -8.88
N VAL A 117 -22.39 -8.51 -8.04
CA VAL A 117 -21.03 -8.21 -8.50
C VAL A 117 -20.47 -9.40 -9.28
N VAL A 118 -20.54 -10.61 -8.70
CA VAL A 118 -20.10 -11.84 -9.34
C VAL A 118 -20.81 -12.10 -10.67
N ALA A 119 -22.14 -11.98 -10.70
CA ALA A 119 -22.93 -12.17 -11.91
C ALA A 119 -22.55 -11.18 -13.01
N THR A 120 -22.32 -9.91 -12.65
CA THR A 120 -21.90 -8.89 -13.62
C THR A 120 -20.52 -9.17 -14.19
N LEU A 121 -19.56 -9.57 -13.34
CA LEU A 121 -18.22 -9.98 -13.78
C LEU A 121 -18.30 -11.17 -14.75
N ASN A 122 -19.10 -12.19 -14.43
CA ASN A 122 -19.32 -13.34 -15.30
C ASN A 122 -19.95 -12.96 -16.65
N GLY A 123 -20.78 -11.93 -16.69
CA GLY A 123 -21.31 -11.39 -17.95
C GLY A 123 -20.24 -10.70 -18.81
N VAL A 124 -19.16 -10.23 -18.20
CA VAL A 124 -18.03 -9.64 -18.91
C VAL A 124 -17.06 -10.70 -19.38
N ALA A 125 -16.57 -11.53 -18.48
CA ALA A 125 -15.69 -12.65 -18.76
C ALA A 125 -16.05 -13.79 -17.80
N ALA A 126 -16.24 -14.99 -18.31
CA ALA A 126 -16.63 -16.15 -17.50
C ALA A 126 -15.44 -16.67 -16.71
N ASP A 127 -15.55 -16.67 -15.38
CA ASP A 127 -14.55 -17.22 -14.45
C ASP A 127 -15.22 -17.56 -13.11
N ASP A 128 -14.51 -18.23 -12.21
CA ASP A 128 -14.96 -18.40 -10.83
C ASP A 128 -14.73 -17.11 -10.00
N TRP A 129 -15.46 -16.04 -10.38
CA TRP A 129 -15.34 -14.75 -9.72
C TRP A 129 -15.72 -14.77 -8.25
N ALA A 130 -16.60 -15.71 -7.84
CA ALA A 130 -16.95 -15.85 -6.43
C ALA A 130 -15.72 -16.29 -5.62
N LYS A 131 -15.06 -17.35 -6.07
CA LYS A 131 -13.83 -17.83 -5.44
C LYS A 131 -12.71 -16.78 -5.55
N TYR A 132 -12.54 -16.17 -6.73
CA TYR A 132 -11.53 -15.14 -6.97
C TYR A 132 -11.61 -14.01 -5.95
N LEU A 133 -12.81 -13.47 -5.72
CA LEU A 133 -13.02 -12.37 -4.77
C LEU A 133 -12.89 -12.84 -3.34
N ARG A 134 -13.48 -14.00 -2.97
CA ARG A 134 -13.39 -14.51 -1.60
C ARG A 134 -11.97 -14.85 -1.17
N ASP A 135 -11.18 -15.47 -2.03
CA ASP A 135 -9.76 -15.74 -1.74
C ASP A 135 -8.99 -14.45 -1.40
N ARG A 136 -9.34 -13.32 -2.05
CA ARG A 136 -8.68 -12.03 -1.82
C ARG A 136 -9.23 -11.25 -0.63
N LEU A 137 -10.52 -11.35 -0.37
CA LEU A 137 -11.17 -10.66 0.73
C LEU A 137 -10.93 -11.35 2.08
N ASP A 138 -10.99 -12.67 2.09
CA ASP A 138 -10.96 -13.49 3.30
C ASP A 138 -9.59 -14.16 3.53
N GLY A 139 -8.77 -14.26 2.47
CA GLY A 139 -7.44 -14.87 2.52
C GLY A 139 -6.46 -14.09 3.38
N ARG A 140 -5.50 -14.83 3.95
CA ARG A 140 -4.44 -14.30 4.84
C ARG A 140 -3.05 -14.36 4.23
N GLU A 141 -2.94 -14.90 3.02
CA GLU A 141 -1.68 -14.89 2.30
C GLU A 141 -1.29 -13.46 1.89
N PRO A 142 0.00 -13.15 1.86
CA PRO A 142 0.46 -11.86 1.35
C PRO A 142 -0.14 -11.61 -0.03
N PHE A 143 -0.63 -10.41 -0.25
CA PHE A 143 -1.18 -10.05 -1.56
C PHE A 143 -0.04 -10.02 -2.58
N ALA A 144 -0.03 -11.00 -3.48
CA ALA A 144 0.91 -11.00 -4.60
C ALA A 144 0.60 -9.80 -5.50
N SER A 145 1.59 -9.00 -5.78
CA SER A 145 1.43 -7.80 -6.59
C SER A 145 0.89 -8.15 -7.97
N SER A 146 -0.28 -7.60 -8.31
CA SER A 146 -0.86 -7.69 -9.65
C SER A 146 -0.13 -6.84 -10.69
N VAL A 147 0.83 -6.03 -10.26
CA VAL A 147 1.56 -5.10 -11.13
C VAL A 147 2.28 -5.83 -12.24
N GLU A 148 2.89 -6.98 -11.95
CA GLU A 148 3.63 -7.75 -12.97
C GLU A 148 2.71 -8.27 -14.09
N LYS A 149 1.45 -8.57 -13.79
CA LYS A 149 0.45 -8.99 -14.78
C LYS A 149 0.06 -7.87 -15.75
N THR A 150 0.32 -6.62 -15.39
CA THR A 150 0.09 -5.46 -16.26
C THR A 150 1.22 -5.22 -17.27
N GLY A 151 2.29 -6.01 -17.21
CA GLY A 151 3.50 -5.83 -18.01
C GLY A 151 4.52 -4.88 -17.39
N TRP A 152 4.28 -4.40 -16.16
CA TRP A 152 5.23 -3.60 -15.38
C TRP A 152 5.87 -4.44 -14.30
N LYS A 153 7.11 -4.13 -13.95
CA LYS A 153 7.83 -4.76 -12.84
C LYS A 153 8.11 -3.74 -11.76
N LEU A 154 7.74 -4.06 -10.52
CA LEU A 154 8.15 -3.27 -9.37
C LEU A 154 9.62 -3.52 -9.08
N VAL A 155 10.40 -2.44 -9.02
CA VAL A 155 11.82 -2.46 -8.67
C VAL A 155 12.08 -1.46 -7.56
N TYR A 156 13.08 -1.75 -6.72
CA TYR A 156 13.54 -0.85 -5.68
C TYR A 156 14.90 -0.29 -6.07
N ASP A 157 15.02 1.01 -6.06
CA ASP A 157 16.26 1.73 -6.32
C ASP A 157 16.51 2.84 -5.30
N ASN A 158 17.47 3.70 -5.54
CA ASN A 158 17.82 4.82 -4.65
C ASN A 158 17.17 6.13 -5.06
N ASN A 159 16.43 6.14 -6.15
CA ASN A 159 15.74 7.32 -6.62
C ASN A 159 14.27 7.25 -6.20
N PRO A 160 13.82 8.09 -5.25
CA PRO A 160 12.43 8.06 -4.81
C PRO A 160 11.44 8.45 -5.91
N GLY A 161 11.91 8.95 -7.05
CA GLY A 161 11.05 9.55 -8.07
C GLY A 161 10.43 10.89 -7.59
N ALA A 162 9.99 11.70 -8.54
CA ALA A 162 9.49 13.05 -8.22
C ALA A 162 8.29 13.03 -7.27
N PHE A 163 7.34 12.12 -7.48
CA PHE A 163 6.13 12.04 -6.66
C PHE A 163 6.42 11.69 -5.20
N LEU A 164 7.24 10.66 -4.94
CA LEU A 164 7.60 10.27 -3.58
C LEU A 164 8.49 11.33 -2.93
N ALA A 165 9.39 11.96 -3.69
CA ALA A 165 10.21 13.05 -3.20
C ALA A 165 9.38 14.25 -2.71
N GLU A 166 8.31 14.61 -3.45
CA GLU A 166 7.39 15.67 -3.01
C GLU A 166 6.58 15.26 -1.77
N GLN A 167 6.13 14.00 -1.69
CA GLN A 167 5.47 13.50 -0.48
C GLN A 167 6.40 13.54 0.74
N MET A 168 7.67 13.18 0.56
CA MET A 168 8.68 13.25 1.62
C MET A 168 8.93 14.69 2.07
N LYS A 169 8.96 15.67 1.15
CA LYS A 169 9.06 17.09 1.51
C LYS A 169 7.83 17.57 2.28
N ALA A 170 6.63 17.20 1.83
CA ALA A 170 5.38 17.56 2.49
C ALA A 170 5.24 16.95 3.90
N ALA A 171 5.98 15.91 4.22
CA ALA A 171 6.00 15.26 5.53
C ALA A 171 6.84 16.03 6.59
N GLU A 172 7.17 17.31 6.36
CA GLU A 172 7.82 18.22 7.30
C GLU A 172 9.07 17.64 7.98
N GLY A 173 9.94 17.02 7.18
CA GLY A 173 11.20 16.45 7.69
C GLY A 173 11.06 15.06 8.33
N ALA A 174 9.91 14.40 8.26
CA ALA A 174 9.81 12.98 8.56
C ALA A 174 10.56 12.15 7.50
N ALA A 175 11.18 11.06 7.93
CA ALA A 175 11.95 10.19 7.06
C ALA A 175 11.38 8.77 7.03
N ASN A 176 11.24 8.24 5.82
CA ASN A 176 10.76 6.89 5.58
C ASN A 176 11.93 5.97 5.20
N TYR A 177 12.32 5.11 6.12
CA TYR A 177 13.34 4.08 5.94
C TYR A 177 12.75 2.66 5.94
N THR A 178 11.44 2.52 5.65
CA THR A 178 10.71 1.24 5.65
C THR A 178 11.40 0.19 4.79
N TYR A 179 11.89 0.60 3.61
CA TYR A 179 12.46 -0.34 2.62
C TYR A 179 13.96 -0.61 2.82
N SER A 180 14.59 0.02 3.80
CA SER A 180 15.98 -0.23 4.18
C SER A 180 16.08 -0.88 5.57
N ILE A 181 16.04 -0.09 6.62
CA ILE A 181 16.15 -0.55 8.01
C ILE A 181 14.81 -0.86 8.68
N GLY A 182 13.67 -0.64 7.97
CA GLY A 182 12.34 -0.95 8.47
C GLY A 182 11.83 0.04 9.52
N LEU A 183 12.09 1.34 9.35
CA LEU A 183 11.83 2.37 10.34
C LEU A 183 11.29 3.65 9.70
N ASN A 184 10.28 4.26 10.31
CA ASN A 184 9.85 5.62 10.00
C ASN A 184 10.09 6.53 11.20
N VAL A 185 10.59 7.74 10.94
CA VAL A 185 11.04 8.65 12.00
C VAL A 185 10.54 10.06 11.69
N SER A 186 10.04 10.76 12.71
CA SER A 186 9.71 12.18 12.59
C SER A 186 10.99 13.04 12.46
N ALA A 187 10.82 14.32 12.15
CA ALA A 187 11.92 15.29 12.09
C ALA A 187 12.73 15.35 13.42
N THR A 188 12.08 15.07 14.55
CA THR A 188 12.70 15.12 15.88
C THR A 188 13.28 13.77 16.33
N GLY A 189 13.36 12.77 15.46
CA GLY A 189 13.88 11.45 15.80
C GLY A 189 12.87 10.50 16.44
N LYS A 190 11.60 10.91 16.63
CA LYS A 190 10.58 10.03 17.20
C LYS A 190 10.20 8.95 16.19
N VAL A 191 10.25 7.69 16.60
CA VAL A 191 9.85 6.54 15.79
C VAL A 191 8.32 6.55 15.63
N THR A 192 7.85 6.63 14.39
CA THR A 192 6.43 6.71 14.03
C THR A 192 5.87 5.40 13.52
N ASP A 193 6.71 4.56 12.91
CA ASP A 193 6.33 3.23 12.45
C ASP A 193 7.56 2.31 12.38
N VAL A 194 7.33 1.00 12.54
CA VAL A 194 8.37 -0.03 12.46
C VAL A 194 7.82 -1.19 11.63
N ARG A 195 8.53 -1.57 10.58
CA ARG A 195 8.14 -2.71 9.74
C ARG A 195 8.26 -4.02 10.52
N TRP A 196 7.18 -4.80 10.54
CA TRP A 196 7.15 -6.12 11.14
C TRP A 196 8.28 -7.01 10.59
N ASP A 197 8.95 -7.70 11.48
CA ASP A 197 10.08 -8.59 11.18
C ASP A 197 11.25 -7.95 10.41
N GLY A 198 11.26 -6.61 10.28
CA GLY A 198 12.35 -5.84 9.69
C GLY A 198 13.57 -5.70 10.61
N PRO A 199 14.67 -5.12 10.12
CA PRO A 199 15.88 -4.96 10.92
C PRO A 199 15.67 -4.19 12.23
N ALA A 200 14.94 -3.06 12.18
CA ALA A 200 14.63 -2.27 13.39
C ALA A 200 13.77 -3.04 14.39
N PHE A 201 12.75 -3.78 13.90
CA PHE A 201 11.92 -4.64 14.73
C PHE A 201 12.74 -5.72 15.46
N LYS A 202 13.63 -6.40 14.73
CA LYS A 202 14.53 -7.43 15.30
C LYS A 202 15.49 -6.84 16.32
N ALA A 203 15.88 -5.59 16.14
CA ALA A 203 16.69 -4.82 17.10
C ALA A 203 15.88 -4.27 18.28
N LYS A 204 14.58 -4.60 18.40
CA LYS A 204 13.67 -4.16 19.47
C LYS A 204 13.37 -2.67 19.49
N VAL A 205 13.53 -2.00 18.35
CA VAL A 205 13.05 -0.62 18.18
C VAL A 205 11.54 -0.66 18.03
N GLY A 206 10.83 0.17 18.78
CA GLY A 206 9.38 0.27 18.78
C GLY A 206 8.88 1.69 18.47
N THR A 207 7.61 1.79 18.08
CA THR A 207 6.94 3.10 17.89
C THR A 207 6.86 3.86 19.21
N GLY A 208 7.04 5.17 19.14
CA GLY A 208 7.07 6.04 20.31
C GLY A 208 8.48 6.28 20.90
N MET A 209 9.41 5.37 20.67
CA MET A 209 10.82 5.59 20.99
C MET A 209 11.40 6.80 20.26
N THR A 210 12.49 7.35 20.76
CA THR A 210 13.20 8.46 20.12
C THR A 210 14.64 8.06 19.82
N VAL A 211 15.07 8.17 18.57
CA VAL A 211 16.45 7.95 18.15
C VAL A 211 17.27 9.16 18.59
N LEU A 212 18.27 8.94 19.45
CA LEU A 212 19.17 9.98 19.98
C LEU A 212 20.45 10.08 19.17
N SER A 213 21.01 8.94 18.76
CA SER A 213 22.23 8.92 17.95
C SER A 213 22.25 7.76 16.96
N VAL A 214 23.09 7.92 15.92
CA VAL A 214 23.36 6.94 14.86
C VAL A 214 24.88 6.80 14.77
N ASN A 215 25.43 5.61 15.01
CA ASN A 215 26.88 5.36 15.01
C ASN A 215 27.66 6.40 15.84
N ASP A 216 27.15 6.69 17.04
CA ASP A 216 27.70 7.64 18.01
C ASP A 216 27.58 9.14 17.63
N ALA A 217 27.07 9.47 16.44
CA ALA A 217 26.76 10.84 16.06
C ALA A 217 25.30 11.19 16.42
N ALA A 218 25.03 12.42 16.84
CA ALA A 218 23.68 12.88 17.12
C ALA A 218 22.75 12.61 15.94
N TYR A 219 21.51 12.20 16.23
CA TYR A 219 20.52 11.93 15.19
C TYR A 219 20.27 13.17 14.35
N SER A 220 20.32 12.97 13.05
CA SER A 220 19.73 13.80 12.00
C SER A 220 19.35 12.90 10.84
N GLN A 221 18.48 13.38 9.95
CA GLN A 221 18.20 12.64 8.72
C GLN A 221 19.46 12.36 7.92
N ALA A 222 20.38 13.34 7.86
CA ALA A 222 21.65 13.21 7.14
C ALA A 222 22.54 12.13 7.75
N THR A 223 22.69 12.08 9.09
CA THR A 223 23.48 11.03 9.76
C THR A 223 22.88 9.65 9.54
N MET A 224 21.55 9.52 9.58
CA MET A 224 20.88 8.24 9.33
C MET A 224 21.03 7.82 7.86
N GLN A 225 20.82 8.72 6.93
CA GLN A 225 20.98 8.44 5.49
C GLN A 225 22.42 8.01 5.18
N THR A 226 23.40 8.72 5.68
CA THR A 226 24.82 8.36 5.51
C THR A 226 25.13 6.96 6.05
N ALA A 227 24.57 6.61 7.23
CA ALA A 227 24.77 5.28 7.82
C ALA A 227 24.11 4.17 6.97
N ILE A 228 22.91 4.42 6.43
CA ILE A 228 22.21 3.47 5.55
C ILE A 228 22.98 3.28 4.24
N GLU A 229 23.45 4.36 3.63
CA GLU A 229 24.27 4.30 2.40
C GLU A 229 25.58 3.55 2.61
N ALA A 230 26.29 3.83 3.70
CA ALA A 230 27.50 3.11 4.05
C ALA A 230 27.27 1.60 4.26
N ALA A 231 26.15 1.22 4.87
CA ALA A 231 25.80 -0.18 5.12
C ALA A 231 25.50 -0.98 3.83
N ARG A 232 25.30 -0.33 2.70
CA ARG A 232 25.08 -0.99 1.39
C ARG A 232 26.35 -1.60 0.81
N THR A 233 27.48 -0.96 1.05
CA THR A 233 28.80 -1.41 0.57
C THR A 233 29.61 -2.08 1.66
N ASN A 234 29.34 -1.74 2.92
CA ASN A 234 29.94 -2.37 4.09
C ASN A 234 28.83 -2.80 5.06
N PRO A 235 28.49 -4.09 5.16
CA PRO A 235 27.34 -4.60 5.92
C PRO A 235 27.55 -4.56 7.46
N ALA A 236 28.33 -3.62 7.96
CA ALA A 236 28.45 -3.40 9.39
C ALA A 236 27.10 -2.96 10.00
N PRO A 237 26.75 -3.42 11.21
CA PRO A 237 25.52 -3.00 11.89
C PRO A 237 25.46 -1.49 12.09
N ILE A 238 24.33 -0.88 11.80
CA ILE A 238 24.04 0.50 12.20
C ILE A 238 23.66 0.50 13.68
N ARG A 239 24.43 1.20 14.52
CA ARG A 239 24.13 1.33 15.95
C ARG A 239 23.21 2.52 16.18
N LEU A 240 22.09 2.27 16.85
CA LEU A 240 21.15 3.31 17.26
C LEU A 240 21.13 3.39 18.79
N GLN A 241 21.30 4.57 19.34
CA GLN A 241 20.92 4.85 20.71
C GLN A 241 19.48 5.38 20.68
N VAL A 242 18.60 4.71 21.41
CA VAL A 242 17.19 5.07 21.48
C VAL A 242 16.77 5.35 22.91
N LYS A 243 15.84 6.29 23.08
CA LYS A 243 15.19 6.55 24.35
C LYS A 243 13.76 5.97 24.30
N ASP A 244 13.40 5.18 25.30
CA ASP A 244 12.06 4.64 25.50
C ASP A 244 11.52 5.16 26.83
N PHE A 245 10.53 6.04 26.80
CA PHE A 245 10.07 6.82 27.94
C PHE A 245 11.25 7.54 28.62
N ASP A 246 11.62 7.15 29.82
CA ASP A 246 12.74 7.71 30.61
C ASP A 246 14.00 6.83 30.58
N GLN A 247 14.00 5.72 29.85
CA GLN A 247 15.13 4.81 29.69
C GLN A 247 15.89 5.09 28.38
N THR A 248 17.19 4.91 28.42
CA THR A 248 18.10 5.13 27.27
C THR A 248 18.88 3.89 26.97
#